data_06f9a5ffcbbd0952feffa5820de3190a
#
_entry.id   06f9a5ffcbbd0952feffa5820de3190a
#
_cell.length_a   1.000
_cell.length_b   1.000
_cell.length_c   1.000
_cell.angle_alpha   90.00
_cell.angle_beta   90.00
_cell.angle_gamma   90.00
#
_symmetry.space_group_name_H-M   'P 1'
#
loop_
_entity.id
_entity.type
_entity.pdbx_description
1 polymer ?
#
loop_
_entity_poly.entity_id
_entity_poly.type
_entity_poly.pdbx_seq_one_letter_code
_entity_poly.pdbx_strand_id
1 'polypeptide(L)'
;MRLAVISSVSMIFGLLVAGTGNASAADICTGYGPQTPRDITSISGTNKRLFTLAPATAELNLCNIHTHTNAEHKGPGFSVFAGKGPHGGYKCNDSDMLTAAELKDPTNGKGAFQGIKPGDTIEVHWVHSSCDIKPGKGLGSCLSQKCANPQLRVETQVFLVVNDKNALNFADFTYGGNMKNGLHQAKSLPSGTGTPVVFAGSTTGPKYTQAKCSPLQVTWSVRPQCAKVHVGSLYKWAKDGNVFQEDHSHGVRQLVTAQELLSPIR
;
A
#
# COMPACT_ATOMS: atom_id res chain seq x y z
N MET A 1 9.54 88.58 7.95
CA MET A 1 8.59 87.66 8.60
C MET A 1 8.23 86.60 7.57
N ARG A 2 8.79 85.39 7.68
CA ARG A 2 8.40 84.22 6.86
C ARG A 2 7.86 83.14 7.80
N LEU A 3 6.59 82.84 7.65
CA LEU A 3 5.94 81.75 8.33
C LEU A 3 6.37 80.40 7.75
N ALA A 4 6.85 79.55 8.58
CA ALA A 4 7.09 78.14 8.24
C ALA A 4 5.80 77.32 8.54
N VAL A 5 5.29 76.66 7.52
CA VAL A 5 4.17 75.72 7.63
C VAL A 5 4.79 74.34 7.87
N ILE A 6 4.49 73.79 9.06
CA ILE A 6 4.87 72.41 9.43
C ILE A 6 3.74 71.50 8.98
N SER A 7 4.03 70.64 7.98
CA SER A 7 3.11 69.64 7.48
C SER A 7 3.31 68.33 8.27
N SER A 8 2.33 67.95 9.06
CA SER A 8 2.32 66.73 9.84
C SER A 8 1.91 65.56 8.91
N VAL A 9 2.82 64.63 8.65
CA VAL A 9 2.53 63.36 7.97
C VAL A 9 2.09 62.36 9.00
N SER A 10 0.81 62.02 9.02
CA SER A 10 0.26 60.91 9.82
C SER A 10 0.55 59.59 9.09
N MET A 11 1.45 58.78 9.68
CA MET A 11 1.64 57.36 9.26
C MET A 11 0.49 56.53 9.85
N ILE A 12 -0.38 56.06 8.99
CA ILE A 12 -1.35 55.05 9.29
C ILE A 12 -0.64 53.66 9.26
N PHE A 13 -0.38 53.11 10.42
CA PHE A 13 0.07 51.72 10.56
C PHE A 13 -1.13 50.81 10.28
N GLY A 14 -1.20 50.25 9.07
CA GLY A 14 -2.15 49.20 8.75
C GLY A 14 -1.76 47.91 9.46
N LEU A 15 -2.54 47.51 10.46
CA LEU A 15 -2.43 46.20 11.11
C LEU A 15 -2.89 45.12 10.11
N LEU A 16 -1.93 44.43 9.48
CA LEU A 16 -2.22 43.21 8.76
C LEU A 16 -2.60 42.13 9.78
N VAL A 17 -3.90 41.95 9.98
CA VAL A 17 -4.42 40.74 10.64
C VAL A 17 -4.21 39.57 9.68
N ALA A 18 -3.13 38.83 9.88
CA ALA A 18 -2.96 37.52 9.22
C ALA A 18 -4.08 36.62 9.77
N GLY A 19 -5.15 36.48 9.02
CA GLY A 19 -6.15 35.46 9.27
C GLY A 19 -5.50 34.12 9.22
N THR A 20 -5.26 33.51 10.39
CA THR A 20 -4.98 32.06 10.48
C THR A 20 -6.26 31.36 10.03
N GLY A 21 -6.33 31.06 8.73
CA GLY A 21 -7.34 30.15 8.22
C GLY A 21 -7.18 28.84 8.98
N ASN A 22 -8.08 28.56 9.90
CA ASN A 22 -8.27 27.23 10.46
C ASN A 22 -8.51 26.33 9.25
N ALA A 23 -7.52 25.52 8.85
CA ALA A 23 -7.77 24.37 8.00
C ALA A 23 -8.86 23.59 8.74
N SER A 24 -10.07 23.52 8.18
CA SER A 24 -11.12 22.69 8.72
C SER A 24 -10.54 21.31 8.89
N ALA A 25 -10.64 20.73 10.09
CA ALA A 25 -10.29 19.34 10.30
C ALA A 25 -11.03 18.55 9.20
N ALA A 26 -10.27 17.84 8.36
CA ALA A 26 -10.89 17.04 7.31
C ALA A 26 -11.90 16.11 8.00
N ASP A 27 -13.11 16.04 7.49
CA ASP A 27 -14.15 15.16 8.04
C ASP A 27 -13.56 13.74 8.15
N ILE A 28 -13.46 13.26 9.38
CA ILE A 28 -12.95 11.94 9.69
C ILE A 28 -14.14 11.01 9.82
N CYS A 29 -14.10 9.87 9.13
CA CYS A 29 -15.15 8.87 9.24
C CYS A 29 -15.07 8.12 10.59
N THR A 30 -15.62 8.74 11.61
CA THR A 30 -15.71 8.15 12.96
C THR A 30 -16.63 6.93 12.97
N GLY A 31 -16.41 6.03 13.92
CA GLY A 31 -17.27 4.84 14.07
C GLY A 31 -16.85 3.62 13.26
N TYR A 32 -15.91 3.73 12.34
CA TYR A 32 -15.32 2.58 11.63
C TYR A 32 -14.24 1.90 12.47
N GLY A 33 -13.91 0.66 12.13
CA GLY A 33 -12.74 -0.03 12.67
C GLY A 33 -11.43 0.59 12.16
N PRO A 34 -10.27 0.09 12.62
CA PRO A 34 -8.96 0.59 12.19
C PRO A 34 -8.81 0.63 10.67
N GLN A 35 -8.19 1.67 10.16
CA GLN A 35 -8.03 1.93 8.74
C GLN A 35 -6.59 1.72 8.27
N THR A 36 -6.44 1.46 6.98
CA THR A 36 -5.18 1.22 6.25
C THR A 36 -5.28 1.96 4.91
N PRO A 37 -4.18 2.40 4.25
CA PRO A 37 -2.78 2.16 4.61
C PRO A 37 -2.25 3.11 5.69
N ARG A 38 -1.14 2.73 6.32
CA ARG A 38 -0.52 3.53 7.37
C ARG A 38 1.01 3.51 7.32
N ASP A 39 1.63 4.42 8.04
CA ASP A 39 3.05 4.35 8.38
C ASP A 39 3.26 3.23 9.42
N ILE A 40 3.96 2.16 9.02
CA ILE A 40 4.20 1.01 9.89
C ILE A 40 5.25 1.27 10.98
N THR A 41 5.96 2.40 10.93
CA THR A 41 6.89 2.85 11.98
C THR A 41 6.17 3.65 13.07
N SER A 42 4.98 4.15 12.80
CA SER A 42 4.16 4.88 13.77
C SER A 42 3.35 3.92 14.61
N ILE A 43 3.77 3.67 15.85
CA ILE A 43 3.07 2.77 16.77
C ILE A 43 1.80 3.38 17.38
N SER A 44 1.65 4.70 17.31
CA SER A 44 0.50 5.41 17.86
C SER A 44 -0.74 5.23 17.01
N GLY A 45 -1.80 4.73 17.62
CA GLY A 45 -3.14 4.67 17.07
C GLY A 45 -4.12 4.61 18.25
N THR A 46 -5.25 5.29 18.13
CA THR A 46 -6.22 5.42 19.21
C THR A 46 -7.59 4.86 18.87
N ASN A 47 -7.71 4.16 17.72
CA ASN A 47 -8.95 3.47 17.39
C ASN A 47 -9.22 2.37 18.41
N LYS A 48 -10.30 2.56 19.17
CA LYS A 48 -10.69 1.69 20.30
C LYS A 48 -11.47 0.45 19.86
N ARG A 49 -11.82 0.34 18.58
CA ARG A 49 -12.49 -0.84 18.06
C ARG A 49 -11.48 -1.96 17.93
N LEU A 50 -11.64 -2.98 18.76
CA LEU A 50 -10.79 -4.16 18.75
C LEU A 50 -11.42 -5.22 17.86
N PHE A 51 -10.62 -5.76 16.96
CA PHE A 51 -10.94 -6.93 16.16
C PHE A 51 -9.92 -8.01 16.46
N THR A 52 -10.39 -9.24 16.52
CA THR A 52 -9.48 -10.39 16.60
C THR A 52 -8.64 -10.43 15.33
N LEU A 53 -7.33 -10.49 15.47
CA LEU A 53 -6.44 -10.69 14.34
C LEU A 53 -6.74 -12.05 13.68
N ALA A 54 -6.70 -12.07 12.36
CA ALA A 54 -6.86 -13.29 11.59
C ALA A 54 -5.71 -14.26 11.90
N PRO A 55 -5.94 -15.57 11.80
CA PRO A 55 -4.92 -16.60 11.98
C PRO A 55 -3.72 -16.42 11.04
N ALA A 56 -2.70 -17.26 11.22
CA ALA A 56 -1.58 -17.35 10.30
C ALA A 56 -2.05 -17.79 8.90
N THR A 57 -1.31 -17.40 7.86
CA THR A 57 -1.66 -17.73 6.46
C THR A 57 -1.80 -19.22 6.21
N ALA A 58 -1.06 -20.06 6.97
CA ALA A 58 -1.14 -21.52 6.89
C ALA A 58 -2.50 -22.10 7.28
N GLU A 59 -3.34 -21.32 7.94
CA GLU A 59 -4.69 -21.69 8.40
C GLU A 59 -5.80 -21.05 7.54
N LEU A 60 -5.44 -20.33 6.50
CA LEU A 60 -6.35 -19.57 5.65
C LEU A 60 -6.18 -19.96 4.18
N ASN A 61 -7.18 -19.73 3.36
CA ASN A 61 -7.08 -19.88 1.91
C ASN A 61 -6.54 -18.61 1.28
N LEU A 62 -5.49 -18.70 0.47
CA LEU A 62 -5.11 -17.65 -0.48
C LEU A 62 -6.29 -17.43 -1.44
N CYS A 63 -6.81 -16.23 -1.51
CA CYS A 63 -7.94 -15.89 -2.36
C CYS A 63 -7.57 -14.95 -3.50
N ASN A 64 -6.55 -14.10 -3.31
CA ASN A 64 -6.13 -13.15 -4.33
C ASN A 64 -4.66 -12.79 -4.20
N ILE A 65 -3.99 -12.54 -5.33
CA ILE A 65 -2.70 -11.83 -5.39
C ILE A 65 -2.90 -10.65 -6.32
N HIS A 66 -2.61 -9.45 -5.85
CA HIS A 66 -2.64 -8.23 -6.65
C HIS A 66 -1.52 -7.27 -6.28
N THR A 67 -1.31 -6.27 -7.14
CA THR A 67 -0.22 -5.33 -7.01
C THR A 67 -0.70 -3.89 -7.06
N HIS A 68 0.02 -3.00 -6.38
CA HIS A 68 -0.18 -1.56 -6.45
C HIS A 68 1.06 -0.87 -7.05
N THR A 69 0.84 0.19 -7.83
CA THR A 69 1.92 1.07 -8.28
C THR A 69 2.37 1.93 -7.11
N ASN A 70 3.65 1.84 -6.76
CA ASN A 70 4.25 2.31 -5.53
C ASN A 70 3.67 1.61 -4.28
N ALA A 71 4.27 1.86 -3.12
CA ALA A 71 3.74 1.37 -1.85
C ALA A 71 2.63 2.30 -1.35
N GLU A 72 1.50 1.74 -0.97
CA GLU A 72 0.46 2.49 -0.27
C GLU A 72 0.79 2.66 1.22
N HIS A 73 1.52 1.70 1.81
CA HIS A 73 2.11 1.84 3.13
C HIS A 73 3.39 2.68 3.09
N LYS A 74 3.79 3.23 4.24
CA LYS A 74 5.10 3.82 4.45
C LYS A 74 5.86 2.97 5.46
N GLY A 75 7.13 2.65 5.17
CA GLY A 75 7.97 1.83 6.02
C GLY A 75 9.44 2.20 5.93
N PRO A 76 10.32 1.57 6.77
CA PRO A 76 11.74 1.89 6.79
C PRO A 76 12.45 1.75 5.44
N GLY A 77 12.08 0.74 4.64
CA GLY A 77 12.67 0.50 3.31
C GLY A 77 11.97 1.23 2.16
N PHE A 78 10.82 1.87 2.40
CA PHE A 78 9.99 2.54 1.39
C PHE A 78 9.33 3.78 1.99
N SER A 79 10.09 4.87 2.03
CA SER A 79 9.68 6.14 2.64
C SER A 79 9.77 7.34 1.68
N VAL A 80 10.27 7.16 0.46
CA VAL A 80 10.39 8.21 -0.53
C VAL A 80 9.01 8.52 -1.11
N PHE A 81 8.49 9.71 -0.82
CA PHE A 81 7.15 10.10 -1.24
C PHE A 81 7.05 10.24 -2.77
N ALA A 82 6.13 9.51 -3.39
CA ALA A 82 5.92 9.45 -4.83
C ALA A 82 4.76 10.34 -5.33
N GLY A 83 4.17 11.13 -4.44
CA GLY A 83 3.04 11.99 -4.76
C GLY A 83 1.71 11.52 -4.18
N LYS A 84 0.65 12.28 -4.50
CA LYS A 84 -0.74 12.00 -4.12
C LYS A 84 -1.49 11.38 -5.30
N GLY A 85 -2.63 10.78 -5.00
CA GLY A 85 -3.53 10.20 -6.00
C GLY A 85 -3.33 8.70 -6.22
N PRO A 86 -4.01 8.10 -7.23
CA PRO A 86 -4.06 6.65 -7.41
C PRO A 86 -2.70 5.98 -7.66
N HIS A 87 -1.72 6.72 -8.19
CA HIS A 87 -0.36 6.24 -8.45
C HIS A 87 0.69 6.96 -7.59
N GLY A 88 0.26 7.59 -6.51
CA GLY A 88 1.12 8.18 -5.49
C GLY A 88 1.69 7.13 -4.53
N GLY A 89 1.80 7.48 -3.25
CA GLY A 89 2.33 6.59 -2.21
C GLY A 89 3.83 6.74 -2.02
N TYR A 90 4.55 5.62 -1.83
CA TYR A 90 5.97 5.63 -1.47
C TYR A 90 6.78 4.70 -2.35
N LYS A 91 8.03 5.11 -2.66
CA LYS A 91 9.01 4.30 -3.38
C LYS A 91 9.99 3.66 -2.42
N CYS A 92 10.61 2.58 -2.89
CA CYS A 92 11.79 2.02 -2.25
C CYS A 92 12.88 3.08 -2.10
N ASN A 93 13.56 3.10 -0.95
CA ASN A 93 14.60 4.11 -0.67
C ASN A 93 15.78 4.02 -1.64
N ASP A 94 16.05 2.83 -2.18
CA ASP A 94 17.16 2.57 -3.11
C ASP A 94 16.77 2.78 -4.59
N SER A 95 15.60 3.36 -4.87
CA SER A 95 15.11 3.54 -6.26
C SER A 95 16.04 4.40 -7.12
N ASP A 96 16.74 5.36 -6.53
CA ASP A 96 17.68 6.24 -7.24
C ASP A 96 19.12 5.68 -7.30
N MET A 97 19.36 4.49 -6.74
CA MET A 97 20.68 3.85 -6.67
C MET A 97 20.87 2.73 -7.71
N LEU A 98 19.92 2.56 -8.62
CA LEU A 98 19.96 1.52 -9.63
C LEU A 98 20.98 1.83 -10.73
N THR A 99 21.67 0.78 -11.19
CA THR A 99 22.58 0.87 -12.33
C THR A 99 21.81 1.00 -13.65
N ALA A 100 22.48 1.50 -14.69
CA ALA A 100 21.90 1.57 -16.03
C ALA A 100 21.46 0.20 -16.57
N ALA A 101 22.14 -0.89 -16.17
CA ALA A 101 21.78 -2.25 -16.54
C ALA A 101 20.47 -2.69 -15.86
N GLU A 102 20.30 -2.39 -14.56
CA GLU A 102 19.08 -2.68 -13.81
C GLU A 102 17.89 -1.88 -14.32
N LEU A 103 18.12 -0.66 -14.83
CA LEU A 103 17.08 0.22 -15.36
C LEU A 103 16.69 -0.08 -16.81
N LYS A 104 17.49 -0.88 -17.54
CA LYS A 104 17.23 -1.18 -18.94
C LYS A 104 15.97 -2.05 -19.09
N ASP A 105 14.92 -1.50 -19.70
CA ASP A 105 13.72 -2.27 -19.99
C ASP A 105 14.00 -3.28 -21.14
N PRO A 106 13.89 -4.60 -20.86
CA PRO A 106 14.16 -5.63 -21.88
C PRO A 106 13.08 -5.69 -22.98
N THR A 107 11.95 -5.01 -22.78
CA THR A 107 10.79 -5.04 -23.70
C THR A 107 10.57 -3.72 -24.43
N ASN A 108 11.37 -2.69 -24.13
CA ASN A 108 11.21 -1.34 -24.68
C ASN A 108 9.76 -0.79 -24.50
N GLY A 109 9.21 -0.94 -23.31
CA GLY A 109 7.86 -0.47 -22.95
C GLY A 109 6.71 -1.39 -23.36
N LYS A 110 7.02 -2.61 -23.88
CA LYS A 110 6.02 -3.60 -24.31
C LYS A 110 5.91 -4.78 -23.35
N GLY A 111 6.21 -4.57 -22.08
CA GLY A 111 6.11 -5.60 -21.05
C GLY A 111 4.66 -6.09 -20.87
N ALA A 112 4.50 -7.39 -20.64
CA ALA A 112 3.17 -8.00 -20.48
C ALA A 112 2.47 -7.56 -19.19
N PHE A 113 3.23 -7.11 -18.17
CA PHE A 113 2.67 -6.46 -16.99
C PHE A 113 2.62 -4.95 -17.27
N GLN A 114 1.41 -4.47 -17.58
CA GLN A 114 1.20 -3.14 -18.13
C GLN A 114 1.53 -2.03 -17.12
N GLY A 115 2.18 -0.96 -17.60
CA GLY A 115 2.50 0.23 -16.82
C GLY A 115 3.66 0.06 -15.84
N ILE A 116 4.29 -1.11 -15.75
CA ILE A 116 5.44 -1.37 -14.88
C ILE A 116 6.69 -1.67 -15.70
N LYS A 117 7.79 -1.03 -15.32
CA LYS A 117 9.12 -1.16 -15.94
C LYS A 117 10.21 -1.20 -14.87
N PRO A 118 11.44 -1.54 -15.22
CA PRO A 118 12.58 -1.41 -14.31
C PRO A 118 12.70 0.01 -13.74
N GLY A 119 12.98 0.10 -12.46
CA GLY A 119 13.02 1.34 -11.67
C GLY A 119 11.72 1.65 -10.92
N ASP A 120 10.63 1.00 -11.27
CA ASP A 120 9.37 1.21 -10.57
C ASP A 120 9.32 0.45 -9.24
N THR A 121 8.59 1.00 -8.28
CA THR A 121 8.23 0.33 -7.03
C THR A 121 6.82 -0.25 -7.17
N ILE A 122 6.62 -1.48 -6.73
CA ILE A 122 5.31 -2.10 -6.59
C ILE A 122 5.12 -2.64 -5.18
N GLU A 123 3.89 -2.60 -4.69
CA GLU A 123 3.48 -3.28 -3.47
C GLU A 123 2.61 -4.47 -3.82
N VAL A 124 2.98 -5.66 -3.37
CA VAL A 124 2.27 -6.90 -3.65
C VAL A 124 1.53 -7.38 -2.43
N HIS A 125 0.26 -7.72 -2.61
CA HIS A 125 -0.63 -8.22 -1.59
C HIS A 125 -1.02 -9.69 -1.87
N TRP A 126 -0.74 -10.57 -0.92
CA TRP A 126 -1.27 -11.94 -0.86
C TRP A 126 -2.43 -11.94 0.12
N VAL A 127 -3.65 -11.92 -0.41
CA VAL A 127 -4.87 -11.87 0.40
C VAL A 127 -5.33 -13.28 0.75
N HIS A 128 -5.54 -13.52 2.03
CA HIS A 128 -6.02 -14.80 2.56
C HIS A 128 -7.35 -14.61 3.27
N SER A 129 -8.19 -15.64 3.21
CA SER A 129 -9.54 -15.67 3.75
C SER A 129 -9.80 -16.93 4.56
N SER A 130 -10.55 -16.80 5.64
CA SER A 130 -11.06 -17.94 6.41
C SER A 130 -12.21 -18.70 5.72
N CYS A 131 -12.70 -18.18 4.59
CA CYS A 131 -13.73 -18.85 3.81
C CYS A 131 -13.16 -20.04 3.03
N ASP A 132 -13.97 -21.05 2.83
CA ASP A 132 -13.73 -22.10 1.83
C ASP A 132 -14.06 -21.53 0.44
N ILE A 133 -13.02 -21.10 -0.28
CA ILE A 133 -13.11 -20.40 -1.57
C ILE A 133 -11.99 -20.87 -2.50
N LYS A 134 -12.09 -20.49 -3.76
CA LYS A 134 -11.04 -20.68 -4.78
C LYS A 134 -10.37 -19.35 -5.09
N PRO A 135 -9.03 -19.34 -5.29
CA PRO A 135 -8.33 -18.16 -5.76
C PRO A 135 -8.91 -17.61 -7.06
N GLY A 136 -9.02 -16.28 -7.17
CA GLY A 136 -9.61 -15.65 -8.33
C GLY A 136 -9.40 -14.13 -8.37
N LYS A 137 -10.04 -13.50 -9.37
CA LYS A 137 -9.93 -12.08 -9.64
C LYS A 137 -10.54 -11.23 -8.53
N GLY A 138 -9.73 -10.27 -8.04
CA GLY A 138 -10.15 -9.23 -7.10
C GLY A 138 -10.60 -9.76 -5.74
N LEU A 139 -10.92 -8.85 -4.83
CA LEU A 139 -11.30 -9.19 -3.44
C LEU A 139 -12.63 -9.94 -3.32
N GLY A 140 -13.48 -9.92 -4.35
CA GLY A 140 -14.71 -10.72 -4.39
C GLY A 140 -14.45 -12.22 -4.29
N SER A 141 -13.28 -12.70 -4.73
CA SER A 141 -12.86 -14.10 -4.60
C SER A 141 -12.60 -14.53 -3.15
N CYS A 142 -12.43 -13.58 -2.24
CA CYS A 142 -12.20 -13.84 -0.82
C CYS A 142 -13.50 -14.06 -0.02
N LEU A 143 -14.65 -13.95 -0.67
CA LEU A 143 -15.99 -14.05 -0.09
C LEU A 143 -16.80 -15.13 -0.79
N SER A 144 -17.87 -15.61 -0.14
CA SER A 144 -18.92 -16.40 -0.77
C SER A 144 -20.27 -16.07 -0.14
N GLN A 145 -21.37 -16.48 -0.79
CA GLN A 145 -22.69 -16.29 -0.21
C GLN A 145 -22.85 -16.95 1.17
N LYS A 146 -22.14 -18.07 1.40
CA LYS A 146 -22.15 -18.80 2.68
C LYS A 146 -21.14 -18.24 3.70
N CYS A 147 -20.23 -17.36 3.27
CA CYS A 147 -19.16 -16.80 4.07
C CYS A 147 -18.94 -15.32 3.67
N ALA A 148 -19.87 -14.45 4.13
CA ALA A 148 -19.88 -13.04 3.78
C ALA A 148 -18.97 -12.17 4.68
N ASN A 149 -18.59 -12.67 5.86
CA ASN A 149 -17.77 -11.97 6.85
C ASN A 149 -16.55 -12.80 7.25
N PRO A 150 -15.59 -13.05 6.34
CA PRO A 150 -14.39 -13.79 6.68
C PRO A 150 -13.46 -13.00 7.58
N GLN A 151 -12.58 -13.71 8.28
CA GLN A 151 -11.32 -13.11 8.71
C GLN A 151 -10.41 -13.01 7.50
N LEU A 152 -9.95 -11.80 7.20
CA LEU A 152 -9.03 -11.50 6.11
C LEU A 152 -7.63 -11.20 6.65
N ARG A 153 -6.61 -11.77 6.00
CA ARG A 153 -5.21 -11.46 6.27
C ARG A 153 -4.50 -11.12 4.97
N VAL A 154 -3.74 -10.03 4.98
CA VAL A 154 -2.92 -9.60 3.84
C VAL A 154 -1.46 -9.64 4.24
N GLU A 155 -0.70 -10.49 3.55
CA GLU A 155 0.76 -10.46 3.58
C GLU A 155 1.23 -9.48 2.51
N THR A 156 2.16 -8.60 2.86
CA THR A 156 2.58 -7.49 2.00
C THR A 156 4.08 -7.45 1.86
N GLN A 157 4.54 -7.25 0.62
CA GLN A 157 5.94 -6.97 0.29
C GLN A 157 6.03 -5.85 -0.73
N VAL A 158 6.90 -4.88 -0.47
CA VAL A 158 7.26 -3.84 -1.44
C VAL A 158 8.50 -4.28 -2.21
N PHE A 159 8.42 -4.20 -3.54
CA PHE A 159 9.51 -4.56 -4.44
C PHE A 159 9.97 -3.36 -5.26
N LEU A 160 11.27 -3.29 -5.47
CA LEU A 160 11.91 -2.49 -6.50
C LEU A 160 12.10 -3.36 -7.74
N VAL A 161 11.42 -3.03 -8.81
CA VAL A 161 11.46 -3.79 -10.06
C VAL A 161 12.76 -3.49 -10.80
N VAL A 162 13.54 -4.52 -11.15
CA VAL A 162 14.84 -4.37 -11.78
C VAL A 162 15.03 -5.35 -12.94
N ASN A 163 15.87 -5.00 -13.89
CA ASN A 163 16.33 -5.91 -14.93
C ASN A 163 17.61 -6.63 -14.49
N ASP A 164 17.51 -7.42 -13.43
CA ASP A 164 18.60 -8.28 -12.94
C ASP A 164 18.08 -9.70 -12.70
N LYS A 165 18.67 -10.68 -13.37
CA LYS A 165 18.29 -12.09 -13.23
C LYS A 165 18.66 -12.70 -11.88
N ASN A 166 19.57 -12.06 -11.12
CA ASN A 166 19.93 -12.47 -9.77
C ASN A 166 18.97 -11.90 -8.70
N ALA A 167 18.10 -10.95 -9.07
CA ALA A 167 17.02 -10.49 -8.20
C ALA A 167 15.97 -11.59 -7.99
N LEU A 168 15.09 -11.40 -7.02
CA LEU A 168 14.05 -12.38 -6.69
C LEU A 168 13.19 -12.70 -7.92
N ASN A 169 12.86 -13.96 -8.07
CA ASN A 169 11.98 -14.44 -9.12
C ASN A 169 10.53 -14.43 -8.64
N PHE A 170 9.67 -13.61 -9.26
CA PHE A 170 8.27 -13.48 -8.84
C PHE A 170 7.51 -14.81 -8.92
N ALA A 171 7.91 -15.73 -9.81
CA ALA A 171 7.30 -17.04 -9.95
C ALA A 171 7.32 -17.90 -8.67
N ASP A 172 8.27 -17.61 -7.75
CA ASP A 172 8.39 -18.33 -6.48
C ASP A 172 7.32 -17.89 -5.45
N PHE A 173 6.67 -16.75 -5.68
CA PHE A 173 5.68 -16.16 -4.81
C PHE A 173 4.25 -16.26 -5.34
N THR A 174 4.07 -16.92 -6.47
CA THR A 174 2.76 -17.10 -7.12
C THR A 174 2.01 -18.30 -6.57
N TYR A 175 0.71 -18.37 -6.87
CA TYR A 175 -0.14 -19.49 -6.49
C TYR A 175 0.14 -20.75 -7.33
N GLY A 176 -0.01 -20.67 -8.67
CA GLY A 176 0.25 -21.79 -9.59
C GLY A 176 -0.46 -23.11 -9.27
N GLY A 177 -1.62 -23.04 -8.61
CA GLY A 177 -2.35 -24.25 -8.16
C GLY A 177 -1.82 -24.88 -6.87
N ASN A 178 -0.91 -24.19 -6.14
CA ASN A 178 -0.27 -24.74 -4.95
C ASN A 178 -1.26 -24.92 -3.79
N MET A 179 -1.24 -26.12 -3.19
CA MET A 179 -2.05 -26.49 -2.04
C MET A 179 -1.13 -26.97 -0.91
N LYS A 180 -1.43 -26.54 0.32
CA LYS A 180 -0.78 -27.05 1.55
C LYS A 180 -1.86 -27.38 2.58
N ASN A 181 -1.85 -28.56 3.11
CA ASN A 181 -2.83 -29.03 4.11
C ASN A 181 -4.30 -28.82 3.69
N GLY A 182 -4.60 -28.99 2.38
CA GLY A 182 -5.94 -28.77 1.85
C GLY A 182 -6.34 -27.31 1.60
N LEU A 183 -5.45 -26.35 1.88
CA LEU A 183 -5.70 -24.94 1.70
C LEU A 183 -4.92 -24.39 0.48
N HIS A 184 -5.54 -23.47 -0.25
CA HIS A 184 -4.87 -22.72 -1.31
C HIS A 184 -3.78 -21.84 -0.72
N GLN A 185 -2.55 -21.89 -1.26
CA GLN A 185 -1.39 -21.17 -0.75
C GLN A 185 -0.52 -20.63 -1.87
N ALA A 186 0.17 -19.51 -1.65
CA ALA A 186 1.30 -19.15 -2.48
C ALA A 186 2.41 -20.22 -2.34
N LYS A 187 3.24 -20.41 -3.35
CA LYS A 187 4.39 -21.35 -3.30
C LYS A 187 5.29 -21.01 -2.13
N SER A 188 5.62 -19.72 -1.97
CA SER A 188 6.28 -19.14 -0.81
C SER A 188 5.84 -17.68 -0.61
N LEU A 189 6.27 -17.08 0.48
CA LEU A 189 6.21 -15.64 0.72
C LEU A 189 7.63 -15.09 0.80
N PRO A 190 7.87 -13.83 0.41
CA PRO A 190 9.19 -13.22 0.52
C PRO A 190 9.73 -13.27 1.96
N SER A 191 11.03 -13.49 2.09
CA SER A 191 11.75 -13.53 3.36
C SER A 191 13.02 -12.67 3.28
N GLY A 192 13.69 -12.44 4.42
CA GLY A 192 14.91 -11.64 4.46
C GLY A 192 14.71 -10.12 4.40
N THR A 193 13.45 -9.65 4.43
CA THR A 193 13.08 -8.22 4.38
C THR A 193 12.59 -7.68 5.72
N GLY A 194 13.03 -8.30 6.81
CA GLY A 194 12.69 -7.96 8.19
C GLY A 194 11.46 -8.70 8.70
N THR A 195 11.25 -8.60 10.02
CA THR A 195 10.05 -9.15 10.67
C THR A 195 8.82 -8.35 10.25
N PRO A 196 7.78 -8.98 9.70
CA PRO A 196 6.57 -8.28 9.33
C PRO A 196 5.93 -7.56 10.52
N VAL A 197 5.48 -6.34 10.28
CA VAL A 197 4.67 -5.56 11.23
C VAL A 197 3.22 -5.99 11.08
N VAL A 198 2.64 -6.55 12.16
CA VAL A 198 1.26 -7.09 12.14
C VAL A 198 0.33 -6.15 12.88
N PHE A 199 -0.77 -5.78 12.25
CA PHE A 199 -1.76 -4.88 12.86
C PHE A 199 -3.17 -5.07 12.28
N ALA A 200 -4.18 -4.61 13.04
CA ALA A 200 -5.55 -4.54 12.56
C ALA A 200 -5.73 -3.30 11.68
N GLY A 201 -6.33 -3.48 10.52
CA GLY A 201 -6.61 -2.42 9.56
C GLY A 201 -7.86 -2.72 8.74
N SER A 202 -7.93 -2.17 7.54
CA SER A 202 -9.06 -2.32 6.63
C SER A 202 -8.61 -2.67 5.22
N THR A 203 -9.55 -3.03 4.34
CA THR A 203 -9.27 -3.04 2.90
C THR A 203 -8.89 -1.64 2.43
N THR A 204 -8.05 -1.59 1.41
CA THR A 204 -7.57 -0.36 0.77
C THR A 204 -8.21 -0.17 -0.59
N GLY A 205 -7.81 0.87 -1.28
CA GLY A 205 -8.22 1.19 -2.63
C GLY A 205 -8.36 2.70 -2.85
N PRO A 206 -8.21 3.19 -4.08
CA PRO A 206 -8.15 4.63 -4.37
C PRO A 206 -9.44 5.39 -4.07
N LYS A 207 -10.55 4.67 -3.88
CA LYS A 207 -11.86 5.26 -3.53
C LYS A 207 -12.00 5.58 -2.04
N TYR A 208 -11.12 5.05 -1.18
CA TYR A 208 -11.16 5.31 0.25
C TYR A 208 -10.24 6.47 0.63
N THR A 209 -10.66 7.25 1.60
CA THR A 209 -9.93 8.39 2.16
C THR A 209 -10.13 8.38 3.68
N GLN A 210 -9.57 9.36 4.41
CA GLN A 210 -9.87 9.54 5.83
C GLN A 210 -11.33 9.97 6.09
N ALA A 211 -11.98 10.58 5.08
CA ALA A 211 -13.41 10.94 5.14
C ALA A 211 -14.34 9.82 4.63
N LYS A 212 -13.80 8.85 3.89
CA LYS A 212 -14.56 7.71 3.33
C LYS A 212 -13.85 6.41 3.65
N CYS A 213 -14.07 5.91 4.86
CA CYS A 213 -13.43 4.70 5.37
C CYS A 213 -13.96 3.42 4.72
N SER A 214 -13.09 2.40 4.65
CA SER A 214 -13.50 1.04 4.32
C SER A 214 -14.20 0.37 5.52
N PRO A 215 -15.35 -0.29 5.30
CA PRO A 215 -16.03 -1.04 6.37
C PRO A 215 -15.43 -2.41 6.63
N LEU A 216 -14.59 -2.94 5.72
CA LEU A 216 -14.06 -4.30 5.81
C LEU A 216 -12.76 -4.33 6.60
N GLN A 217 -12.74 -5.18 7.61
CA GLN A 217 -11.58 -5.40 8.47
C GLN A 217 -10.58 -6.37 7.84
N VAL A 218 -9.30 -6.11 8.05
CA VAL A 218 -8.18 -6.91 7.55
C VAL A 218 -7.07 -6.94 8.60
N THR A 219 -6.48 -8.10 8.82
CA THR A 219 -5.19 -8.20 9.48
C THR A 219 -4.09 -8.00 8.46
N TRP A 220 -3.31 -6.94 8.62
CA TRP A 220 -2.15 -6.65 7.81
C TRP A 220 -0.88 -7.26 8.40
N SER A 221 0.01 -7.67 7.52
CA SER A 221 1.34 -8.21 7.84
C SER A 221 2.30 -7.63 6.79
N VAL A 222 2.93 -6.50 7.11
CA VAL A 222 3.71 -5.69 6.17
C VAL A 222 5.20 -5.84 6.46
N ARG A 223 5.96 -6.33 5.48
CA ARG A 223 7.42 -6.45 5.58
C ARG A 223 8.06 -5.07 5.49
N PRO A 224 8.98 -4.72 6.41
CA PRO A 224 9.47 -3.34 6.55
C PRO A 224 10.51 -2.91 5.52
N GLN A 225 11.13 -3.83 4.78
CA GLN A 225 12.17 -3.52 3.82
C GLN A 225 11.75 -3.86 2.38
N CYS A 226 12.26 -3.11 1.41
CA CYS A 226 12.16 -3.46 0.00
C CYS A 226 13.02 -4.67 -0.36
N ALA A 227 12.61 -5.38 -1.40
CA ALA A 227 13.44 -6.35 -2.09
C ALA A 227 13.48 -6.04 -3.59
N LYS A 228 14.56 -6.39 -4.28
CA LYS A 228 14.61 -6.31 -5.74
C LYS A 228 13.93 -7.54 -6.36
N VAL A 229 13.07 -7.32 -7.37
CA VAL A 229 12.40 -8.38 -8.14
C VAL A 229 12.72 -8.23 -9.62
N HIS A 230 13.02 -9.37 -10.28
CA HIS A 230 13.33 -9.38 -11.70
C HIS A 230 12.08 -9.12 -12.55
N VAL A 231 12.10 -8.05 -13.35
CA VAL A 231 11.00 -7.62 -14.22
C VAL A 231 10.53 -8.71 -15.18
N GLY A 232 11.45 -9.49 -15.74
CA GLY A 232 11.10 -10.59 -16.66
C GLY A 232 10.25 -11.68 -16.03
N SER A 233 10.40 -11.94 -14.73
CA SER A 233 9.57 -12.90 -14.00
C SER A 233 8.15 -12.39 -13.76
N LEU A 234 8.00 -11.08 -13.54
CA LEU A 234 6.70 -10.42 -13.44
C LEU A 234 5.97 -10.40 -14.78
N TYR A 235 6.69 -10.08 -15.87
CA TYR A 235 6.13 -10.14 -17.23
C TYR A 235 5.70 -11.56 -17.63
N LYS A 236 6.48 -12.58 -17.25
CA LYS A 236 6.11 -13.97 -17.50
C LYS A 236 4.82 -14.34 -16.75
N TRP A 237 4.69 -13.97 -15.49
CA TRP A 237 3.48 -14.23 -14.69
C TRP A 237 2.22 -13.62 -15.32
N ALA A 238 2.30 -12.38 -15.82
CA ALA A 238 1.20 -11.74 -16.53
C ALA A 238 0.89 -12.42 -17.87
N LYS A 239 1.93 -12.73 -18.66
CA LYS A 239 1.81 -13.31 -20.01
C LYS A 239 1.25 -14.73 -19.99
N ASP A 240 1.67 -15.56 -19.06
CA ASP A 240 1.24 -16.95 -18.96
C ASP A 240 -0.23 -17.06 -18.50
N GLY A 241 -0.82 -15.94 -18.10
CA GLY A 241 -2.11 -15.88 -17.46
C GLY A 241 -2.08 -16.42 -16.02
N ASN A 242 -2.75 -15.75 -15.14
CA ASN A 242 -2.90 -16.18 -13.76
C ASN A 242 -4.38 -16.13 -13.37
N VAL A 243 -4.78 -16.94 -12.39
CA VAL A 243 -6.19 -17.05 -11.97
C VAL A 243 -6.74 -15.72 -11.42
N PHE A 244 -5.86 -14.80 -11.06
CA PHE A 244 -6.22 -13.47 -10.55
C PHE A 244 -6.50 -12.46 -11.67
N GLN A 245 -6.14 -12.80 -12.93
CA GLN A 245 -6.18 -11.90 -14.10
C GLN A 245 -5.41 -10.60 -13.85
N GLU A 246 -4.29 -10.72 -13.15
CA GLU A 246 -3.43 -9.60 -12.79
C GLU A 246 -2.39 -9.38 -13.89
N ASP A 247 -2.54 -8.32 -14.66
CA ASP A 247 -1.70 -7.94 -15.79
C ASP A 247 -1.27 -6.45 -15.74
N HIS A 248 -1.66 -5.74 -14.68
CA HIS A 248 -1.30 -4.35 -14.41
C HIS A 248 -1.39 -4.07 -12.90
N SER A 249 -0.73 -3.01 -12.44
CA SER A 249 -0.81 -2.56 -11.05
C SER A 249 -2.02 -1.66 -10.82
N HIS A 250 -2.60 -1.77 -9.63
CA HIS A 250 -3.71 -0.94 -9.19
C HIS A 250 -3.23 0.38 -8.57
N GLY A 251 -4.15 1.34 -8.47
CA GLY A 251 -3.90 2.57 -7.75
C GLY A 251 -3.91 2.36 -6.23
N VAL A 252 -3.15 3.20 -5.53
CA VAL A 252 -3.06 3.18 -4.06
C VAL A 252 -4.13 4.05 -3.40
N ARG A 253 -4.50 3.71 -2.18
CA ARG A 253 -5.18 4.62 -1.25
C ARG A 253 -4.14 5.55 -0.61
N GLN A 254 -4.51 6.80 -0.36
CA GLN A 254 -3.66 7.71 0.39
C GLN A 254 -3.45 7.21 1.83
N LEU A 255 -2.24 7.43 2.34
CA LEU A 255 -1.86 7.09 3.71
C LEU A 255 -2.84 7.70 4.71
N VAL A 256 -3.36 6.89 5.61
CA VAL A 256 -4.18 7.33 6.73
C VAL A 256 -3.27 7.83 7.84
N THR A 257 -3.52 9.04 8.32
CA THR A 257 -2.69 9.71 9.33
C THR A 257 -3.45 10.08 10.61
N ALA A 258 -4.79 10.10 10.57
CA ALA A 258 -5.62 10.39 11.73
C ALA A 258 -5.52 9.24 12.75
N GLN A 259 -5.02 9.52 13.93
CA GLN A 259 -4.76 8.51 14.97
C GLN A 259 -6.03 7.78 15.41
N GLU A 260 -7.18 8.45 15.37
CA GLU A 260 -8.50 7.91 15.71
C GLU A 260 -8.94 6.80 14.73
N LEU A 261 -8.35 6.77 13.56
CA LEU A 261 -8.60 5.77 12.53
C LEU A 261 -7.59 4.62 12.55
N LEU A 262 -6.54 4.68 13.33
CA LEU A 262 -5.46 3.70 13.34
C LEU A 262 -5.49 2.83 14.60
N SER A 263 -5.24 1.53 14.44
CA SER A 263 -4.93 0.65 15.58
C SER A 263 -3.53 0.97 16.13
N PRO A 264 -3.24 0.70 17.41
CA PRO A 264 -1.86 0.67 17.86
C PRO A 264 -1.11 -0.49 17.18
N ILE A 265 0.18 -0.28 16.89
CA ILE A 265 1.13 -1.35 16.52
C ILE A 265 1.87 -1.75 17.79
N ARG A 266 1.95 -3.05 18.09
CA ARG A 266 2.56 -3.64 19.30
C ARG A 266 3.81 -4.43 18.93
#